data_fa32fcdb4fa7b4528f258c9195d0007c
#
_entry.id   fa32fcdb4fa7b4528f258c9195d0007c
#
_cell.length_a   1.000
_cell.length_b   1.000
_cell.length_c   1.000
_cell.angle_alpha   90.00
_cell.angle_beta   90.00
_cell.angle_gamma   90.00
#
_symmetry.space_group_name_H-M   'P 1'
#
loop_
_entity.id
_entity.type
_entity.pdbx_description
1 polymer ?
#
loop_
_entity_poly.entity_id
_entity_poly.type
_entity_poly.pdbx_seq_one_letter_code
_entity_poly.pdbx_strand_id
1 'polypeptide(L)'
;ETKEIDLERRSVDLRPVRTKRLRDDSHTIGYLRITQFSESVPKKIEEALQELKDKEVEGIILDLRNNSGGLVSSGIAVADSLLSEQPIVETKDRNGIKDAIISQKNTFFDGPMVTLVNKGTASASEILAGSLQDNKRSTLMGEQTYGKGLIQSLKSLGEESGIAITVASYLTPQG
;
A
#
# COMPACT_ATOMS: atom_id res chain seq x y z
N GLU A 1 0.40 -5.25 40.26
CA GLU A 1 -1.01 -5.69 40.31
C GLU A 1 -1.40 -6.25 38.95
N THR A 2 -1.89 -7.50 38.96
CA THR A 2 -2.47 -8.13 37.76
C THR A 2 -3.94 -7.77 37.73
N LYS A 3 -4.43 -7.27 36.56
CA LYS A 3 -5.87 -7.01 36.36
C LYS A 3 -6.42 -8.04 35.38
N GLU A 4 -7.49 -8.71 35.76
CA GLU A 4 -8.32 -9.47 34.83
C GLU A 4 -9.27 -8.51 34.12
N ILE A 5 -9.34 -8.61 32.79
CA ILE A 5 -10.21 -7.79 31.94
C ILE A 5 -10.97 -8.73 31.01
N ASP A 6 -12.28 -8.74 31.13
CA ASP A 6 -13.14 -9.45 30.18
C ASP A 6 -13.22 -8.71 28.85
N LEU A 7 -12.87 -9.38 27.76
CA LEU A 7 -12.91 -8.85 26.42
C LEU A 7 -13.99 -9.56 25.60
N GLU A 8 -14.94 -8.81 25.09
CA GLU A 8 -15.94 -9.33 24.16
C GLU A 8 -15.45 -9.15 22.72
N ARG A 9 -15.47 -10.24 21.95
CA ARG A 9 -15.10 -10.23 20.53
C ARG A 9 -16.18 -9.55 19.72
N ARG A 10 -15.88 -8.40 19.10
CA ARG A 10 -16.79 -7.63 18.25
C ARG A 10 -16.14 -7.33 16.91
N SER A 11 -16.98 -7.17 15.89
CA SER A 11 -16.53 -6.58 14.62
C SER A 11 -16.19 -5.10 14.85
N VAL A 12 -14.96 -4.72 14.50
CA VAL A 12 -14.49 -3.33 14.60
C VAL A 12 -14.36 -2.78 13.18
N ASP A 13 -15.06 -1.70 12.88
CA ASP A 13 -14.89 -0.97 11.63
C ASP A 13 -13.59 -0.15 11.70
N LEU A 14 -12.53 -0.73 11.15
CA LEU A 14 -11.27 -0.02 10.97
C LEU A 14 -11.41 0.94 9.79
N ARG A 15 -11.01 2.19 9.99
CA ARG A 15 -10.88 3.17 8.91
C ARG A 15 -9.45 3.15 8.36
N PRO A 16 -9.12 2.21 7.45
CA PRO A 16 -7.76 2.04 6.96
C PRO A 16 -7.29 3.19 6.06
N VAL A 17 -8.21 3.94 5.49
CA VAL A 17 -7.95 5.11 4.64
C VAL A 17 -8.45 6.36 5.35
N ARG A 18 -7.59 7.39 5.42
CA ARG A 18 -7.92 8.70 5.98
C ARG A 18 -7.48 9.78 5.02
N THR A 19 -8.34 10.74 4.75
CA THR A 19 -8.05 11.89 3.90
C THR A 19 -8.12 13.18 4.70
N LYS A 20 -7.29 14.13 4.34
CA LYS A 20 -7.36 15.53 4.78
C LYS A 20 -6.98 16.43 3.64
N ARG A 21 -7.53 17.64 3.61
CA ARG A 21 -7.04 18.72 2.78
C ARG A 21 -6.20 19.66 3.65
N LEU A 22 -4.95 19.83 3.26
CA LEU A 22 -4.03 20.77 3.86
C LEU A 22 -4.02 22.02 2.99
N ARG A 23 -4.23 23.17 3.57
CA ARG A 23 -4.30 24.44 2.87
C ARG A 23 -3.46 25.48 3.59
N ASP A 24 -2.65 26.18 2.83
CA ASP A 24 -2.06 27.46 3.23
C ASP A 24 -2.59 28.59 2.36
N ASP A 25 -1.98 29.77 2.40
CA ASP A 25 -2.43 30.95 1.65
C ASP A 25 -2.31 30.79 0.13
N SER A 26 -1.49 29.87 -0.36
CA SER A 26 -1.12 29.72 -1.77
C SER A 26 -1.43 28.34 -2.34
N HIS A 27 -1.46 27.30 -1.53
CA HIS A 27 -1.49 25.91 -1.98
C HIS A 27 -2.56 25.07 -1.30
N THR A 28 -3.11 24.13 -2.04
CA THR A 28 -4.03 23.12 -1.53
C THR A 28 -3.48 21.72 -1.82
N ILE A 29 -3.12 20.97 -0.77
CA ILE A 29 -2.51 19.65 -0.85
C ILE A 29 -3.45 18.60 -0.26
N GLY A 30 -3.62 17.49 -0.97
CA GLY A 30 -4.30 16.30 -0.46
C GLY A 30 -3.36 15.49 0.46
N TYR A 31 -3.82 15.16 1.65
CA TYR A 31 -3.15 14.19 2.52
C TYR A 31 -3.98 12.91 2.56
N LEU A 32 -3.34 11.80 2.19
CA LEU A 32 -3.95 10.49 2.09
C LEU A 32 -3.12 9.50 2.90
N ARG A 33 -3.71 8.92 3.96
CA ARG A 33 -3.03 7.94 4.81
C ARG A 33 -3.67 6.58 4.68
N ILE A 34 -2.85 5.55 4.47
CA ILE A 34 -3.23 4.14 4.51
C ILE A 34 -2.58 3.52 5.74
N THR A 35 -3.38 2.96 6.65
CA THR A 35 -2.87 2.35 7.89
C THR A 35 -2.70 0.84 7.79
N GLN A 36 -3.42 0.19 6.88
CA GLN A 36 -3.35 -1.25 6.62
C GLN A 36 -4.00 -1.55 5.27
N PHE A 37 -3.57 -2.60 4.57
CA PHE A 37 -4.17 -3.07 3.33
C PHE A 37 -5.19 -4.17 3.59
N SER A 38 -6.47 -3.89 3.32
CA SER A 38 -7.61 -4.81 3.38
C SER A 38 -8.37 -4.79 2.06
N GLU A 39 -9.33 -5.67 1.87
CA GLU A 39 -10.15 -5.77 0.65
C GLU A 39 -10.88 -4.46 0.30
N SER A 40 -11.25 -3.66 1.31
CA SER A 40 -11.96 -2.40 1.08
C SER A 40 -11.09 -1.22 0.69
N VAL A 41 -9.75 -1.34 0.81
CA VAL A 41 -8.82 -0.21 0.63
C VAL A 41 -8.76 0.29 -0.81
N PRO A 42 -8.68 -0.55 -1.86
CA PRO A 42 -8.60 -0.06 -3.23
C PRO A 42 -9.77 0.88 -3.56
N LYS A 43 -11.00 0.44 -3.32
CA LYS A 43 -12.19 1.26 -3.58
C LYS A 43 -12.19 2.57 -2.78
N LYS A 44 -11.80 2.53 -1.49
CA LYS A 44 -11.71 3.74 -0.66
C LYS A 44 -10.63 4.71 -1.15
N ILE A 45 -9.55 4.20 -1.75
CA ILE A 45 -8.51 5.03 -2.35
C ILE A 45 -9.02 5.69 -3.62
N GLU A 46 -9.68 4.97 -4.50
CA GLU A 46 -10.29 5.54 -5.71
C GLU A 46 -11.28 6.66 -5.38
N GLU A 47 -12.19 6.41 -4.42
CA GLU A 47 -13.15 7.41 -3.91
C GLU A 47 -12.41 8.64 -3.34
N ALA A 48 -11.35 8.41 -2.55
CA ALA A 48 -10.55 9.47 -1.95
C ALA A 48 -9.78 10.30 -2.99
N LEU A 49 -9.19 9.65 -3.99
CA LEU A 49 -8.48 10.31 -5.09
C LEU A 49 -9.45 11.16 -5.94
N GLN A 50 -10.65 10.63 -6.22
CA GLN A 50 -11.68 11.37 -6.94
C GLN A 50 -12.13 12.59 -6.12
N GLU A 51 -12.38 12.43 -4.81
CA GLU A 51 -12.73 13.55 -3.92
C GLU A 51 -11.65 14.64 -3.89
N LEU A 52 -10.36 14.24 -3.84
CA LEU A 52 -9.25 15.19 -3.84
C LEU A 52 -9.13 15.92 -5.19
N LYS A 53 -9.34 15.19 -6.29
CA LYS A 53 -9.37 15.77 -7.64
C LYS A 53 -10.50 16.79 -7.81
N ASP A 54 -11.72 16.47 -7.34
CA ASP A 54 -12.87 17.37 -7.37
C ASP A 54 -12.65 18.62 -6.51
N LYS A 55 -11.76 18.53 -5.52
CA LYS A 55 -11.33 19.66 -4.68
C LYS A 55 -10.11 20.39 -5.22
N GLU A 56 -9.69 20.09 -6.45
CA GLU A 56 -8.60 20.75 -7.16
C GLU A 56 -7.30 20.83 -6.34
N VAL A 57 -6.92 19.71 -5.67
CA VAL A 57 -5.64 19.67 -4.96
C VAL A 57 -4.49 19.68 -5.97
N GLU A 58 -3.46 20.47 -5.67
CA GLU A 58 -2.27 20.65 -6.53
C GLU A 58 -1.29 19.46 -6.43
N GLY A 59 -1.36 18.70 -5.34
CA GLY A 59 -0.51 17.54 -5.10
C GLY A 59 -1.03 16.66 -3.99
N ILE A 60 -0.44 15.47 -3.83
CA ILE A 60 -0.83 14.50 -2.80
C ILE A 60 0.37 14.09 -1.96
N ILE A 61 0.18 14.07 -0.63
CA ILE A 61 1.05 13.39 0.32
C ILE A 61 0.40 12.05 0.65
N LEU A 62 1.02 10.95 0.22
CA LEU A 62 0.63 9.59 0.58
C LEU A 62 1.41 9.15 1.82
N ASP A 63 0.75 8.87 2.93
CA ASP A 63 1.41 8.46 4.18
C ASP A 63 1.25 6.96 4.42
N LEU A 64 2.36 6.23 4.30
CA LEU A 64 2.50 4.79 4.57
C LEU A 64 3.30 4.51 5.85
N ARG A 65 3.60 5.52 6.66
CA ARG A 65 4.35 5.33 7.90
C ARG A 65 3.58 4.46 8.89
N ASN A 66 4.27 3.49 9.48
CA ASN A 66 3.72 2.48 10.39
C ASN A 66 2.61 1.61 9.76
N ASN A 67 2.59 1.49 8.44
CA ASN A 67 1.74 0.54 7.73
C ASN A 67 2.53 -0.75 7.47
N SER A 68 2.28 -1.79 8.24
CA SER A 68 2.96 -3.08 8.14
C SER A 68 2.51 -3.94 6.94
N GLY A 69 1.66 -3.39 6.08
CA GLY A 69 1.15 -4.09 4.89
C GLY A 69 -0.27 -4.60 5.07
N GLY A 70 -0.50 -5.82 4.68
CA GLY A 70 -1.79 -6.49 4.62
C GLY A 70 -1.93 -7.29 3.33
N LEU A 71 -3.10 -7.25 2.68
CA LEU A 71 -3.34 -7.97 1.43
C LEU A 71 -2.47 -7.40 0.29
N VAL A 72 -1.66 -8.26 -0.30
CA VAL A 72 -0.79 -7.91 -1.44
C VAL A 72 -1.61 -7.43 -2.64
N SER A 73 -2.70 -8.13 -2.95
CA SER A 73 -3.64 -7.73 -4.01
C SER A 73 -4.19 -6.31 -3.82
N SER A 74 -4.44 -5.91 -2.57
CA SER A 74 -4.88 -4.55 -2.25
C SER A 74 -3.79 -3.51 -2.49
N GLY A 75 -2.53 -3.80 -2.12
CA GLY A 75 -1.39 -2.92 -2.41
C GLY A 75 -1.15 -2.74 -3.91
N ILE A 76 -1.25 -3.83 -4.68
CA ILE A 76 -1.15 -3.81 -6.14
C ILE A 76 -2.29 -2.99 -6.77
N ALA A 77 -3.52 -3.18 -6.33
CA ALA A 77 -4.67 -2.43 -6.86
C ALA A 77 -4.57 -0.92 -6.55
N VAL A 78 -4.02 -0.55 -5.39
CA VAL A 78 -3.74 0.86 -5.09
C VAL A 78 -2.62 1.41 -5.97
N ALA A 79 -1.57 0.63 -6.26
CA ALA A 79 -0.53 1.04 -7.21
C ALA A 79 -1.12 1.22 -8.63
N ASP A 80 -2.00 0.31 -9.05
CA ASP A 80 -2.70 0.38 -10.33
C ASP A 80 -3.51 1.67 -10.49
N SER A 81 -4.18 2.14 -9.43
CA SER A 81 -4.93 3.41 -9.46
C SER A 81 -4.06 4.66 -9.57
N LEU A 82 -2.75 4.56 -9.32
CA LEU A 82 -1.79 5.68 -9.32
C LEU A 82 -0.77 5.64 -10.46
N LEU A 83 -0.70 4.53 -11.20
CA LEU A 83 0.22 4.29 -12.32
C LEU A 83 -0.59 4.07 -13.60
N SER A 84 0.02 4.26 -14.76
CA SER A 84 -0.60 4.00 -16.06
C SER A 84 0.39 3.25 -16.97
N GLU A 85 0.05 2.03 -17.32
CA GLU A 85 0.85 1.13 -18.19
C GLU A 85 2.31 0.96 -17.72
N GLN A 86 2.50 0.94 -16.37
CA GLN A 86 3.81 0.85 -15.74
C GLN A 86 3.94 -0.44 -14.92
N PRO A 87 5.14 -1.02 -14.80
CA PRO A 87 5.36 -2.18 -13.95
C PRO A 87 5.11 -1.82 -12.47
N ILE A 88 4.38 -2.68 -11.77
CA ILE A 88 4.11 -2.53 -10.33
C ILE A 88 5.08 -3.36 -9.51
N VAL A 89 5.17 -4.65 -9.82
CA VAL A 89 5.96 -5.62 -9.05
C VAL A 89 6.31 -6.81 -9.94
N GLU A 90 7.49 -7.38 -9.73
CA GLU A 90 7.87 -8.67 -10.27
C GLU A 90 7.92 -9.72 -9.17
N THR A 91 7.62 -10.97 -9.49
CA THR A 91 7.77 -12.09 -8.58
C THR A 91 8.90 -13.02 -9.05
N LYS A 92 9.72 -13.46 -8.11
CA LYS A 92 10.82 -14.38 -8.36
C LYS A 92 10.68 -15.58 -7.44
N ASP A 93 10.55 -16.78 -8.02
CA ASP A 93 10.66 -18.04 -7.30
C ASP A 93 12.07 -18.63 -7.41
N ARG A 94 12.25 -19.86 -6.88
CA ARG A 94 13.52 -20.58 -6.95
C ARG A 94 13.98 -20.90 -8.38
N ASN A 95 13.10 -20.81 -9.38
CA ASN A 95 13.40 -21.11 -10.79
C ASN A 95 13.66 -19.85 -11.62
N GLY A 96 13.54 -18.67 -11.02
CA GLY A 96 13.75 -17.38 -11.67
C GLY A 96 12.54 -16.43 -11.59
N ILE A 97 12.60 -15.34 -12.37
CA ILE A 97 11.47 -14.38 -12.49
C ILE A 97 10.33 -15.08 -13.22
N LYS A 98 9.11 -15.02 -12.67
CA LYS A 98 7.93 -15.67 -13.25
C LYS A 98 6.91 -14.71 -13.81
N ASP A 99 6.53 -13.70 -13.02
CA ASP A 99 5.42 -12.82 -13.37
C ASP A 99 5.77 -11.38 -13.08
N ALA A 100 5.46 -10.49 -14.03
CA ALA A 100 5.43 -9.06 -13.85
C ALA A 100 3.99 -8.56 -13.88
N ILE A 101 3.59 -7.79 -12.88
CA ILE A 101 2.29 -7.14 -12.84
C ILE A 101 2.45 -5.71 -13.32
N ILE A 102 1.68 -5.36 -14.34
CA ILE A 102 1.68 -4.05 -14.99
C ILE A 102 0.35 -3.37 -14.71
N SER A 103 0.38 -2.07 -14.41
CA SER A 103 -0.83 -1.27 -14.21
C SER A 103 -1.62 -1.10 -15.51
N GLN A 104 -2.93 -0.88 -15.36
CA GLN A 104 -3.82 -0.58 -16.47
C GLN A 104 -3.60 0.84 -16.98
N LYS A 105 -4.38 1.26 -17.98
CA LYS A 105 -4.15 2.52 -18.70
C LYS A 105 -4.55 3.79 -17.94
N ASN A 106 -5.41 3.73 -16.94
CA ASN A 106 -6.01 4.92 -16.35
C ASN A 106 -5.52 5.14 -14.92
N THR A 107 -4.95 6.31 -14.64
CA THR A 107 -4.69 6.77 -13.26
C THR A 107 -5.78 7.73 -12.79
N PHE A 108 -6.14 7.67 -11.51
CA PHE A 108 -7.11 8.58 -10.89
C PHE A 108 -6.53 9.96 -10.58
N PHE A 109 -5.21 10.06 -10.43
CA PHE A 109 -4.52 11.31 -10.15
C PHE A 109 -3.12 11.29 -10.77
N ASP A 110 -2.79 12.30 -11.56
CA ASP A 110 -1.54 12.47 -12.31
C ASP A 110 -0.66 13.62 -11.81
N GLY A 111 -1.15 14.43 -10.86
CA GLY A 111 -0.41 15.53 -10.26
C GLY A 111 0.78 15.12 -9.39
N PRO A 112 1.55 16.08 -8.88
CA PRO A 112 2.71 15.82 -8.02
C PRO A 112 2.39 14.98 -6.78
N MET A 113 3.30 14.07 -6.40
CA MET A 113 3.10 13.19 -5.26
C MET A 113 4.38 13.00 -4.45
N VAL A 114 4.22 12.97 -3.14
CA VAL A 114 5.24 12.56 -2.16
C VAL A 114 4.69 11.40 -1.33
N THR A 115 5.51 10.37 -1.13
CA THR A 115 5.15 9.21 -0.30
C THR A 115 6.01 9.17 0.96
N LEU A 116 5.36 9.20 2.13
CA LEU A 116 6.01 9.14 3.43
C LEU A 116 6.15 7.69 3.88
N VAL A 117 7.36 7.29 4.22
CA VAL A 117 7.71 5.93 4.66
C VAL A 117 8.57 5.95 5.92
N ASN A 118 8.58 4.85 6.68
CA ASN A 118 9.47 4.67 7.82
C ASN A 118 9.75 3.18 8.08
N LYS A 119 10.47 2.86 9.15
CA LYS A 119 10.81 1.48 9.56
C LYS A 119 9.60 0.57 9.79
N GLY A 120 8.42 1.13 10.06
CA GLY A 120 7.17 0.40 10.19
C GLY A 120 6.42 0.18 8.87
N THR A 121 6.94 0.69 7.75
CA THR A 121 6.39 0.44 6.40
C THR A 121 6.90 -0.92 5.92
N ALA A 122 5.99 -1.87 5.65
CA ALA A 122 6.39 -3.25 5.31
C ALA A 122 5.46 -3.93 4.28
N SER A 123 5.97 -4.96 3.58
CA SER A 123 5.19 -5.90 2.74
C SER A 123 4.41 -5.18 1.62
N ALA A 124 3.07 -5.28 1.58
CA ALA A 124 2.23 -4.62 0.57
C ALA A 124 2.48 -3.10 0.46
N SER A 125 2.85 -2.44 1.58
CA SER A 125 3.24 -1.02 1.58
C SER A 125 4.55 -0.80 0.85
N GLU A 126 5.48 -1.75 0.92
CA GLU A 126 6.77 -1.66 0.21
C GLU A 126 6.59 -1.91 -1.29
N ILE A 127 5.66 -2.79 -1.69
CA ILE A 127 5.28 -2.98 -3.10
C ILE A 127 4.76 -1.65 -3.68
N LEU A 128 3.82 -1.01 -2.99
CA LEU A 128 3.29 0.28 -3.42
C LEU A 128 4.39 1.35 -3.45
N ALA A 129 5.14 1.52 -2.36
CA ALA A 129 6.19 2.53 -2.29
C ALA A 129 7.27 2.32 -3.36
N GLY A 130 7.75 1.08 -3.54
CA GLY A 130 8.76 0.72 -4.54
C GLY A 130 8.27 0.93 -5.96
N SER A 131 7.02 0.56 -6.28
CA SER A 131 6.44 0.80 -7.60
C SER A 131 6.35 2.29 -7.92
N LEU A 132 5.91 3.11 -6.97
CA LEU A 132 5.81 4.56 -7.15
C LEU A 132 7.20 5.22 -7.30
N GLN A 133 8.20 4.75 -6.55
CA GLN A 133 9.57 5.24 -6.62
C GLN A 133 10.22 4.91 -7.97
N ASP A 134 10.20 3.63 -8.34
CA ASP A 134 10.91 3.12 -9.52
C ASP A 134 10.33 3.69 -10.82
N ASN A 135 9.02 3.91 -10.86
CA ASN A 135 8.35 4.60 -11.97
C ASN A 135 8.44 6.13 -11.90
N LYS A 136 9.17 6.70 -10.93
CA LYS A 136 9.28 8.15 -10.73
C LYS A 136 7.94 8.86 -10.55
N ARG A 137 6.92 8.11 -10.11
CA ARG A 137 5.57 8.61 -9.87
C ARG A 137 5.49 9.43 -8.59
N SER A 138 6.30 9.08 -7.59
CA SER A 138 6.33 9.75 -6.30
C SER A 138 7.76 9.83 -5.76
N THR A 139 8.07 10.93 -5.09
CA THR A 139 9.30 11.03 -4.29
C THR A 139 9.05 10.40 -2.93
N LEU A 140 9.87 9.40 -2.55
CA LEU A 140 9.84 8.84 -1.21
C LEU A 140 10.57 9.74 -0.22
N MET A 141 9.95 9.98 0.94
CA MET A 141 10.53 10.75 2.04
C MET A 141 10.38 10.00 3.35
N GLY A 142 11.42 10.01 4.16
CA GLY A 142 11.42 9.42 5.49
C GLY A 142 12.61 8.52 5.77
N GLU A 143 12.35 7.36 6.34
CA GLU A 143 13.39 6.40 6.75
C GLU A 143 13.33 5.13 5.90
N GLN A 144 14.40 4.33 5.94
CA GLN A 144 14.45 2.99 5.36
C GLN A 144 13.26 2.16 5.83
N THR A 145 12.58 1.50 4.89
CA THR A 145 11.46 0.59 5.17
C THR A 145 11.94 -0.74 5.76
N TYR A 146 11.01 -1.59 6.16
CA TYR A 146 11.31 -2.85 6.87
C TYR A 146 12.12 -3.86 6.02
N GLY A 147 11.83 -3.98 4.72
CA GLY A 147 12.52 -4.92 3.82
C GLY A 147 11.90 -6.32 3.78
N LYS A 148 10.57 -6.45 3.94
CA LYS A 148 9.88 -7.74 3.82
C LYS A 148 9.56 -8.04 2.35
N GLY A 149 10.53 -8.61 1.62
CA GLY A 149 10.41 -8.98 0.21
C GLY A 149 9.97 -10.43 -0.06
N LEU A 150 9.26 -11.08 0.87
CA LEU A 150 8.90 -12.50 0.75
C LEU A 150 7.40 -12.71 0.62
N ILE A 151 7.00 -13.63 -0.27
CA ILE A 151 5.63 -14.10 -0.44
C ILE A 151 5.46 -15.42 0.31
N GLN A 152 4.46 -15.47 1.19
CA GLN A 152 4.10 -16.67 1.92
C GLN A 152 2.73 -17.17 1.48
N SER A 153 2.65 -18.47 1.18
CA SER A 153 1.39 -19.18 0.96
C SER A 153 0.95 -19.82 2.27
N LEU A 154 -0.29 -19.55 2.66
CA LEU A 154 -0.91 -20.18 3.81
C LEU A 154 -1.66 -21.42 3.35
N LYS A 155 -1.37 -22.57 3.95
CA LYS A 155 -2.11 -23.82 3.73
C LYS A 155 -2.71 -24.30 5.04
N SER A 156 -4.02 -24.57 5.05
CA SER A 156 -4.68 -25.24 6.15
C SER A 156 -4.21 -26.71 6.23
N LEU A 157 -3.91 -27.18 7.42
CA LEU A 157 -3.57 -28.57 7.72
C LEU A 157 -4.68 -29.28 8.50
N GLY A 158 -5.82 -28.61 8.73
CA GLY A 158 -6.97 -29.09 9.48
C GLY A 158 -7.78 -27.93 10.04
N GLU A 159 -8.76 -28.22 10.90
CA GLU A 159 -9.71 -27.21 11.39
C GLU A 159 -9.06 -26.09 12.22
N GLU A 160 -7.95 -26.36 12.92
CA GLU A 160 -7.31 -25.41 13.83
C GLU A 160 -5.81 -25.20 13.54
N SER A 161 -5.28 -25.76 12.45
CA SER A 161 -3.85 -25.69 12.13
C SER A 161 -3.58 -25.25 10.69
N GLY A 162 -2.47 -24.55 10.50
CA GLY A 162 -2.03 -24.11 9.19
C GLY A 162 -0.51 -23.95 9.14
N ILE A 163 0.03 -23.96 7.93
CA ILE A 163 1.44 -23.73 7.65
C ILE A 163 1.61 -22.55 6.71
N ALA A 164 2.55 -21.67 7.02
CA ALA A 164 3.00 -20.60 6.14
C ALA A 164 4.31 -21.01 5.46
N ILE A 165 4.30 -21.12 4.14
CA ILE A 165 5.46 -21.53 3.35
C ILE A 165 5.90 -20.36 2.47
N THR A 166 7.18 -19.96 2.53
CA THR A 166 7.74 -18.98 1.60
C THR A 166 7.84 -19.61 0.21
N VAL A 167 7.18 -19.02 -0.78
CA VAL A 167 7.07 -19.56 -2.15
C VAL A 167 7.77 -18.70 -3.19
N ALA A 168 7.93 -17.40 -2.93
CA ALA A 168 8.59 -16.46 -3.83
C ALA A 168 9.09 -15.22 -3.08
N SER A 169 9.83 -14.37 -3.78
CA SER A 169 10.15 -13.01 -3.38
C SER A 169 9.56 -12.01 -4.35
N TYR A 170 9.31 -10.79 -3.87
CA TYR A 170 9.03 -9.70 -4.80
C TYR A 170 10.31 -8.96 -5.15
N LEU A 171 10.28 -8.39 -6.34
CA LEU A 171 11.23 -7.40 -6.81
C LEU A 171 10.44 -6.13 -7.16
N THR A 172 11.02 -4.97 -6.86
CA THR A 172 10.51 -3.72 -7.40
C THR A 172 10.75 -3.67 -8.91
N PRO A 173 10.11 -2.78 -9.68
CA PRO A 173 10.28 -2.70 -11.13
C PRO A 173 11.72 -2.61 -11.63
N GLN A 174 12.62 -2.08 -10.80
CA GLN A 174 14.05 -2.01 -11.14
C GLN A 174 14.90 -3.13 -10.51
N GLY A 175 14.26 -4.13 -9.88
CA GLY A 175 14.94 -5.27 -9.27
C GLY A 175 15.50 -5.03 -7.89
#